data_3d02364f6be08a5fa909d88175b7580a
#
_entry.id   3d02364f6be08a5fa909d88175b7580a
#
_cell.length_a   1.000
_cell.length_b   1.000
_cell.length_c   1.000
_cell.angle_alpha   90.00
_cell.angle_beta   90.00
_cell.angle_gamma   90.00
#
_symmetry.space_group_name_H-M   'P 1'
#
loop_
_entity.id
_entity.type
_entity.pdbx_description
1 polymer ?
#
loop_
_entity_poly.entity_id
_entity_poly.type
_entity_poly.pdbx_seq_one_letter_code
_entity_poly.pdbx_strand_id
1 'polypeptide(L)'
;IFQLINLQIAVLYLQAAVEKPFKVPEWVDGTAIYYWLNHNLFGLSSYLKPIINPLFDIPILLFCINWGVIVFELILFGAFFMEKKRKRQLLLFGILFHLSIAIAFGLVSFFIAMSACLIIYLCPKENQFNFKEIKHGNN
;
A
#
# COMPACT_ATOMS: atom_id res chain seq x y z
N ILE A 1 -2.73 -12.93 19.69
CA ILE A 1 -1.72 -13.02 18.63
C ILE A 1 -2.16 -12.21 17.40
N PHE A 2 -3.32 -12.46 16.78
CA PHE A 2 -3.79 -11.73 15.59
C PHE A 2 -3.92 -10.22 15.79
N GLN A 3 -4.36 -9.76 16.96
CA GLN A 3 -4.45 -8.32 17.26
C GLN A 3 -3.08 -7.65 17.30
N LEU A 4 -2.06 -8.34 17.82
CA LEU A 4 -0.68 -7.83 17.84
C LEU A 4 -0.12 -7.71 16.40
N ILE A 5 -0.35 -8.71 15.55
CA ILE A 5 0.06 -8.66 14.15
C ILE A 5 -0.63 -7.50 13.42
N ASN A 6 -1.93 -7.33 13.62
CA ASN A 6 -2.68 -6.23 13.03
C ASN A 6 -2.17 -4.87 13.51
N LEU A 7 -1.82 -4.75 14.80
CA LEU A 7 -1.23 -3.54 15.35
C LEU A 7 0.15 -3.25 14.72
N GLN A 8 0.98 -4.28 14.57
CA GLN A 8 2.30 -4.13 13.94
C GLN A 8 2.19 -3.65 12.49
N ILE A 9 1.24 -4.22 11.72
CA ILE A 9 1.00 -3.79 10.34
C ILE A 9 0.47 -2.35 10.31
N ALA A 10 -0.43 -1.98 11.21
CA ALA A 10 -0.92 -0.60 11.31
C ALA A 10 0.23 0.38 11.63
N VAL A 11 1.07 0.06 12.60
CA VAL A 11 2.24 0.89 12.97
C VAL A 11 3.22 1.02 11.80
N LEU A 12 3.43 -0.05 11.01
CA LEU A 12 4.27 0.00 9.82
C LEU A 12 3.77 1.06 8.82
N TYR A 13 2.45 1.11 8.55
CA TYR A 13 1.89 2.14 7.66
C TYR A 13 1.97 3.54 8.27
N LEU A 14 1.76 3.68 9.58
CA LEU A 14 1.94 4.96 10.28
C LEU A 14 3.38 5.45 10.15
N GLN A 15 4.34 4.56 10.42
CA GLN A 15 5.76 4.88 10.31
C GLN A 15 6.12 5.27 8.88
N ALA A 16 5.67 4.52 7.88
CA ALA A 16 5.91 4.85 6.48
C ALA A 16 5.36 6.23 6.09
N ALA A 17 4.15 6.57 6.54
CA ALA A 17 3.54 7.87 6.26
C ALA A 17 4.25 9.04 6.95
N VAL A 18 4.66 8.84 8.22
CA VAL A 18 5.28 9.89 9.02
C VAL A 18 6.75 10.11 8.63
N GLU A 19 7.52 9.04 8.42
CA GLU A 19 8.95 9.17 8.11
C GLU A 19 9.22 9.87 6.78
N LYS A 20 8.34 9.70 5.79
CA LYS A 20 8.50 10.32 4.47
C LYS A 20 8.72 11.84 4.55
N PRO A 21 7.78 12.63 5.09
CA PRO A 21 7.96 14.08 5.13
C PRO A 21 9.04 14.54 6.11
N PHE A 22 9.37 13.75 7.15
CA PHE A 22 10.38 14.13 8.12
C PHE A 22 11.81 13.80 7.71
N LYS A 23 12.02 12.71 6.96
CA LYS A 23 13.35 12.25 6.57
C LYS A 23 13.78 12.72 5.18
N VAL A 24 12.83 12.99 4.31
CA VAL A 24 13.07 13.29 2.89
C VAL A 24 12.26 14.52 2.49
N PRO A 25 12.90 15.72 2.42
CA PRO A 25 12.22 16.99 2.12
C PRO A 25 11.41 16.97 0.82
N GLU A 26 11.85 16.19 -0.16
CA GLU A 26 11.21 16.06 -1.47
C GLU A 26 9.77 15.52 -1.39
N TRP A 27 9.41 14.83 -0.29
CA TRP A 27 8.03 14.43 -0.05
C TRP A 27 7.14 15.64 0.28
N VAL A 28 7.67 16.61 1.02
CA VAL A 28 6.96 17.85 1.36
C VAL A 28 6.78 18.72 0.13
N ASP A 29 7.84 18.85 -0.68
CA ASP A 29 7.85 19.65 -1.90
C ASP A 29 7.04 19.01 -3.04
N GLY A 30 6.63 17.74 -2.88
CA GLY A 30 5.87 17.01 -3.89
C GLY A 30 6.70 16.46 -5.05
N THR A 31 8.01 16.40 -4.91
CA THR A 31 8.95 15.98 -5.99
C THR A 31 9.54 14.58 -5.77
N ALA A 32 9.29 13.94 -4.62
CA ALA A 32 9.91 12.66 -4.29
C ALA A 32 9.64 11.58 -5.35
N ILE A 33 8.42 11.45 -5.83
CA ILE A 33 8.06 10.45 -6.86
C ILE A 33 8.82 10.70 -8.16
N TYR A 34 9.03 11.95 -8.54
CA TYR A 34 9.84 12.28 -9.71
C TYR A 34 11.27 11.71 -9.60
N TYR A 35 11.94 11.93 -8.46
CA TYR A 35 13.29 11.40 -8.22
C TYR A 35 13.30 9.87 -8.15
N TRP A 36 12.32 9.27 -7.50
CA TRP A 36 12.21 7.81 -7.42
C TRP A 36 12.02 7.16 -8.80
N LEU A 37 11.13 7.70 -9.62
CA LEU A 37 10.83 7.16 -10.95
C LEU A 37 11.99 7.37 -11.95
N ASN A 38 12.80 8.41 -11.76
CA ASN A 38 13.98 8.69 -12.57
C ASN A 38 15.27 8.11 -11.99
N HIS A 39 15.22 7.35 -10.91
CA HIS A 39 16.41 6.77 -10.30
C HIS A 39 17.08 5.76 -11.24
N ASN A 40 18.41 5.81 -11.36
CA ASN A 40 19.16 5.01 -12.32
C ASN A 40 19.09 3.50 -12.07
N LEU A 41 18.97 3.07 -10.80
CA LEU A 41 18.96 1.65 -10.42
C LEU A 41 17.56 1.08 -10.19
N PHE A 42 16.68 1.88 -9.59
CA PHE A 42 15.35 1.44 -9.17
C PHE A 42 14.21 2.19 -9.86
N GLY A 43 14.53 3.04 -10.82
CA GLY A 43 13.56 3.86 -11.52
C GLY A 43 12.71 3.08 -12.52
N LEU A 44 11.87 3.83 -13.20
CA LEU A 44 10.91 3.33 -14.15
C LEU A 44 11.59 2.54 -15.28
N SER A 45 11.00 1.42 -15.66
CA SER A 45 11.47 0.66 -16.82
C SER A 45 11.40 1.48 -18.10
N SER A 46 12.30 1.20 -19.05
CA SER A 46 12.39 1.92 -20.34
C SER A 46 11.08 1.91 -21.12
N TYR A 47 10.25 0.88 -20.95
CA TYR A 47 8.96 0.74 -21.61
C TYR A 47 7.88 1.66 -21.03
N LEU A 48 7.96 1.98 -19.73
CA LEU A 48 6.98 2.81 -19.04
C LEU A 48 7.34 4.31 -19.07
N LYS A 49 8.62 4.64 -19.27
CA LYS A 49 9.08 6.04 -19.35
C LYS A 49 8.30 6.90 -20.34
N PRO A 50 8.07 6.49 -21.61
CA PRO A 50 7.35 7.34 -22.56
C PRO A 50 5.89 7.57 -22.18
N ILE A 51 5.29 6.67 -21.39
CA ILE A 51 3.89 6.78 -20.93
C ILE A 51 3.79 7.70 -19.72
N ILE A 52 4.76 7.63 -18.81
CA ILE A 52 4.71 8.30 -17.52
C ILE A 52 5.41 9.66 -17.55
N ASN A 53 6.42 9.85 -18.38
CA ASN A 53 7.13 11.13 -18.47
C ASN A 53 6.20 12.35 -18.70
N PRO A 54 5.15 12.29 -19.55
CA PRO A 54 4.25 13.42 -19.71
C PRO A 54 3.50 13.84 -18.43
N LEU A 55 3.37 12.93 -17.44
CA LEU A 55 2.79 13.27 -16.14
C LEU A 55 3.71 14.17 -15.30
N PHE A 56 5.01 14.13 -15.57
CA PHE A 56 6.00 14.97 -14.88
C PHE A 56 5.96 16.42 -15.34
N ASP A 57 5.40 16.70 -16.50
CA ASP A 57 5.21 18.04 -17.02
C ASP A 57 4.07 18.78 -16.31
N ILE A 58 3.33 18.09 -15.42
CA ILE A 58 2.23 18.65 -14.66
C ILE A 58 2.59 18.65 -13.16
N PRO A 59 3.21 19.73 -12.64
CA PRO A 59 3.70 19.78 -11.25
C PRO A 59 2.61 19.54 -10.20
N ILE A 60 1.41 20.06 -10.44
CA ILE A 60 0.28 19.87 -9.52
C ILE A 60 -0.13 18.40 -9.41
N LEU A 61 -0.04 17.63 -10.51
CA LEU A 61 -0.36 16.21 -10.49
C LEU A 61 0.67 15.44 -9.68
N LEU A 62 1.95 15.73 -9.87
CA LEU A 62 3.04 15.14 -9.06
C LEU A 62 2.84 15.41 -7.57
N PHE A 63 2.56 16.66 -7.23
CA PHE A 63 2.27 17.06 -5.86
C PHE A 63 1.10 16.28 -5.26
N CYS A 64 -0.01 16.19 -6.00
CA CYS A 64 -1.18 15.41 -5.57
C CYS A 64 -0.87 13.92 -5.39
N ILE A 65 -0.07 13.32 -6.28
CA ILE A 65 0.32 11.91 -6.17
C ILE A 65 1.22 11.70 -4.94
N ASN A 66 2.21 12.57 -4.70
CA ASN A 66 3.08 12.48 -3.53
C ASN A 66 2.28 12.49 -2.22
N TRP A 67 1.47 13.52 -2.03
CA TRP A 67 0.63 13.62 -0.85
C TRP A 67 -0.45 12.54 -0.79
N GLY A 68 -0.94 12.11 -1.94
CA GLY A 68 -1.88 10.99 -2.06
C GLY A 68 -1.32 9.69 -1.49
N VAL A 69 -0.04 9.40 -1.71
CA VAL A 69 0.65 8.24 -1.10
C VAL A 69 0.65 8.36 0.41
N ILE A 70 1.06 9.50 0.97
CA ILE A 70 1.12 9.72 2.43
C ILE A 70 -0.27 9.57 3.05
N VAL A 71 -1.28 10.25 2.47
CA VAL A 71 -2.66 10.18 2.95
C VAL A 71 -3.21 8.75 2.88
N PHE A 72 -2.90 8.03 1.80
CA PHE A 72 -3.35 6.65 1.65
C PHE A 72 -2.73 5.72 2.71
N GLU A 73 -1.44 5.88 3.02
CA GLU A 73 -0.79 5.15 4.11
C GLU A 73 -1.39 5.48 5.48
N LEU A 74 -1.77 6.74 5.73
CA LEU A 74 -2.50 7.13 6.94
C LEU A 74 -3.90 6.49 6.99
N ILE A 75 -4.59 6.37 5.85
CA ILE A 75 -5.87 5.66 5.79
C ILE A 75 -5.67 4.17 6.08
N LEU A 76 -4.60 3.55 5.57
CA LEU A 76 -4.26 2.16 5.89
C LEU A 76 -3.96 1.97 7.38
N PHE A 77 -3.24 2.89 8.02
CA PHE A 77 -3.10 2.90 9.47
C PHE A 77 -4.45 3.00 10.17
N GLY A 78 -5.29 3.97 9.78
CA GLY A 78 -6.63 4.20 10.35
C GLY A 78 -7.59 3.02 10.16
N ALA A 79 -7.30 2.12 9.22
CA ALA A 79 -8.07 0.90 9.01
C ALA A 79 -8.11 -0.01 10.25
N PHE A 80 -7.14 0.13 11.16
CA PHE A 80 -7.18 -0.58 12.45
C PHE A 80 -8.50 -0.36 13.19
N PHE A 81 -9.05 0.83 13.12
CA PHE A 81 -10.29 1.25 13.79
C PHE A 81 -11.54 1.13 12.91
N MET A 82 -11.40 0.71 11.65
CA MET A 82 -12.52 0.66 10.71
C MET A 82 -13.37 -0.60 10.84
N GLU A 83 -14.63 -0.48 10.41
CA GLU A 83 -15.55 -1.60 10.28
C GLU A 83 -15.16 -2.56 9.14
N LYS A 84 -15.57 -3.83 9.25
CA LYS A 84 -15.26 -4.91 8.32
C LYS A 84 -15.57 -4.57 6.85
N LYS A 85 -16.70 -3.93 6.57
CA LYS A 85 -17.11 -3.56 5.21
C LYS A 85 -16.11 -2.61 4.56
N ARG A 86 -15.67 -1.59 5.30
CA ARG A 86 -14.68 -0.60 4.82
C ARG A 86 -13.29 -1.23 4.64
N LYS A 87 -12.90 -2.13 5.55
CA LYS A 87 -11.64 -2.89 5.44
C LYS A 87 -11.57 -3.68 4.13
N ARG A 88 -12.66 -4.34 3.73
CA ARG A 88 -12.70 -5.11 2.48
C ARG A 88 -12.54 -4.22 1.24
N GLN A 89 -13.15 -3.05 1.21
CA GLN A 89 -12.94 -2.08 0.12
C GLN A 89 -11.50 -1.60 0.10
N LEU A 90 -10.95 -1.24 1.25
CA LEU A 90 -9.59 -0.76 1.40
C LEU A 90 -8.55 -1.83 1.01
N LEU A 91 -8.84 -3.12 1.22
CA LEU A 91 -8.00 -4.22 0.78
C LEU A 91 -7.76 -4.18 -0.73
N LEU A 92 -8.82 -4.00 -1.53
CA LEU A 92 -8.69 -3.91 -2.99
C LEU A 92 -7.81 -2.72 -3.39
N PHE A 93 -8.08 -1.53 -2.84
CA PHE A 93 -7.27 -0.34 -3.12
C PHE A 93 -5.82 -0.51 -2.66
N GLY A 94 -5.58 -1.15 -1.51
CA GLY A 94 -4.25 -1.43 -1.01
C GLY A 94 -3.46 -2.38 -1.91
N ILE A 95 -4.10 -3.44 -2.40
CA ILE A 95 -3.46 -4.36 -3.35
C ILE A 95 -3.13 -3.64 -4.66
N LEU A 96 -4.06 -2.85 -5.21
CA LEU A 96 -3.82 -2.08 -6.44
C LEU A 96 -2.70 -1.04 -6.27
N PHE A 97 -2.62 -0.40 -5.10
CA PHE A 97 -1.55 0.54 -4.77
C PHE A 97 -0.18 -0.16 -4.77
N HIS A 98 -0.04 -1.29 -4.09
CA HIS A 98 1.24 -2.02 -4.09
C HIS A 98 1.56 -2.66 -5.44
N LEU A 99 0.55 -3.06 -6.21
CA LEU A 99 0.73 -3.52 -7.58
C LEU A 99 1.28 -2.41 -8.48
N SER A 100 0.78 -1.19 -8.34
CA SER A 100 1.31 -0.04 -9.10
C SER A 100 2.79 0.23 -8.79
N ILE A 101 3.19 0.08 -7.52
CA ILE A 101 4.60 0.17 -7.11
C ILE A 101 5.42 -0.95 -7.75
N ALA A 102 4.91 -2.19 -7.75
CA ALA A 102 5.61 -3.32 -8.36
C ALA A 102 5.81 -3.14 -9.87
N ILE A 103 4.79 -2.63 -10.57
CA ILE A 103 4.87 -2.36 -12.02
C ILE A 103 5.85 -1.22 -12.29
N ALA A 104 5.79 -0.13 -11.51
CA ALA A 104 6.64 1.04 -11.70
C ALA A 104 8.12 0.73 -11.45
N PHE A 105 8.42 0.02 -10.37
CA PHE A 105 9.79 -0.17 -9.85
C PHE A 105 10.32 -1.61 -9.99
N GLY A 106 9.53 -2.54 -10.52
CA GLY A 106 9.92 -3.95 -10.64
C GLY A 106 9.96 -4.72 -9.30
N LEU A 107 9.37 -4.19 -8.23
CA LEU A 107 9.44 -4.72 -6.88
C LEU A 107 8.39 -5.81 -6.61
N VAL A 108 8.45 -6.91 -7.35
CA VAL A 108 7.45 -8.00 -7.27
C VAL A 108 7.44 -8.67 -5.90
N SER A 109 8.60 -8.94 -5.30
CA SER A 109 8.70 -9.54 -3.97
C SER A 109 8.08 -8.65 -2.88
N PHE A 110 8.27 -7.34 -2.98
CA PHE A 110 7.64 -6.36 -2.11
C PHE A 110 6.11 -6.40 -2.24
N PHE A 111 5.60 -6.44 -3.47
CA PHE A 111 4.15 -6.55 -3.72
C PHE A 111 3.54 -7.80 -3.08
N ILE A 112 4.19 -8.95 -3.22
CA ILE A 112 3.70 -10.21 -2.63
C ILE A 112 3.67 -10.09 -1.10
N ALA A 113 4.74 -9.61 -0.48
CA ALA A 113 4.83 -9.44 0.96
C ALA A 113 3.77 -8.47 1.49
N MET A 114 3.62 -7.29 0.86
CA MET A 114 2.65 -6.29 1.30
C MET A 114 1.21 -6.73 1.06
N SER A 115 0.93 -7.46 -0.01
CA SER A 115 -0.39 -8.04 -0.27
C SER A 115 -0.76 -9.09 0.79
N ALA A 116 0.18 -9.96 1.19
CA ALA A 116 -0.04 -10.91 2.27
C ALA A 116 -0.32 -10.19 3.61
N CYS A 117 0.46 -9.15 3.95
CA CYS A 117 0.21 -8.33 5.12
C CYS A 117 -1.18 -7.68 5.10
N LEU A 118 -1.58 -7.11 3.95
CA LEU A 118 -2.90 -6.48 3.81
C LEU A 118 -4.05 -7.49 3.96
N ILE A 119 -3.91 -8.69 3.42
CA ILE A 119 -4.93 -9.75 3.56
C ILE A 119 -5.10 -10.12 5.03
N ILE A 120 -4.00 -10.32 5.77
CA ILE A 120 -4.04 -10.63 7.20
C ILE A 120 -4.68 -9.49 7.99
N TYR A 121 -4.34 -8.25 7.66
CA TYR A 121 -4.75 -7.05 8.37
C TYR A 121 -6.22 -6.65 8.11
N LEU A 122 -6.67 -6.72 6.85
CA LEU A 122 -7.95 -6.20 6.42
C LEU A 122 -9.01 -7.27 6.18
N CYS A 123 -8.60 -8.56 6.09
CA CYS A 123 -9.58 -9.64 5.89
C CYS A 123 -10.39 -9.90 7.16
N PRO A 124 -11.74 -9.84 7.11
CA PRO A 124 -12.58 -10.13 8.25
C PRO A 124 -12.41 -11.59 8.71
N LYS A 125 -12.27 -11.81 10.02
CA LYS A 125 -12.10 -13.15 10.62
C LYS A 125 -13.24 -14.13 10.33
N GLU A 126 -14.40 -13.69 9.90
CA GLU A 126 -15.56 -14.53 9.59
C GLU A 126 -15.38 -15.42 8.37
N ASN A 127 -14.43 -15.08 7.49
CA ASN A 127 -14.07 -15.92 6.33
C ASN A 127 -12.92 -16.88 6.61
N GLN A 128 -12.40 -16.95 7.84
CA GLN A 128 -11.44 -17.97 8.22
C GLN A 128 -12.22 -19.29 8.42
N PHE A 129 -11.90 -20.27 7.60
CA PHE A 129 -12.41 -21.64 7.59
C PHE A 129 -12.94 -22.10 8.96
N ASN A 130 -14.25 -22.33 9.03
CA ASN A 130 -14.90 -22.87 10.21
C ASN A 130 -14.71 -24.40 10.22
N PHE A 131 -13.57 -24.86 10.72
CA PHE A 131 -13.24 -26.29 10.85
C PHE A 131 -14.27 -27.07 11.70
N LYS A 132 -15.16 -26.38 12.40
CA LYS A 132 -16.21 -27.02 13.20
C LYS A 132 -17.37 -27.58 12.37
N GLU A 133 -17.66 -27.01 11.20
CA GLU A 133 -18.77 -27.51 10.36
C GLU A 133 -18.46 -28.82 9.63
N ILE A 134 -17.19 -29.12 9.40
CA ILE A 134 -16.79 -30.38 8.73
C ILE A 134 -16.98 -31.60 9.63
N LYS A 135 -17.05 -31.41 10.96
CA LYS A 135 -17.16 -32.51 11.92
C LYS A 135 -18.60 -33.00 12.21
N HIS A 136 -19.62 -32.27 11.79
CA HIS A 136 -21.04 -32.63 12.04
C HIS A 136 -21.82 -33.05 10.79
N GLY A 137 -21.17 -33.18 9.64
CA GLY A 137 -21.82 -33.61 8.40
C GLY A 137 -21.84 -35.13 8.14
N ASN A 138 -21.39 -35.98 9.08
CA ASN A 138 -21.44 -37.45 8.97
C ASN A 138 -22.06 -38.05 10.23
N ASN A 139 -23.39 -37.92 10.33
CA ASN A 139 -24.25 -38.85 11.08
C ASN A 139 -25.56 -38.97 10.35
#